data_c6eeec6445caa3f9b7d479137b2b57dc
#
_entry.id   c6eeec6445caa3f9b7d479137b2b57dc
#
_cell.length_a   1.000
_cell.length_b   1.000
_cell.length_c   1.000
_cell.angle_alpha   90.00
_cell.angle_beta   90.00
_cell.angle_gamma   90.00
#
_symmetry.space_group_name_H-M   'P 1'
#
loop_
_entity.id
_entity.type
_entity.pdbx_description
1 polymer ?
#
loop_
_entity_poly.entity_id
_entity_poly.type
_entity_poly.pdbx_seq_one_letter_code
_entity_poly.pdbx_strand_id
1 'polypeptide(L)'
;IEVHKENSEYGILSPIHLNGEGNKLDKNFSNYLRYDSNNYFYHDAIKQQLKSVYPVPFVNAAAWLLPVSTLKRIGGFDPIFFHYGEDDNYCQRALFHSLKTGVVTNAFIRHDRESVVKRFFKTDVDKLKNKEIQLKIVYGNLNIDNGTELYSLKAKQLIIILKFLLQLKFKQTKYAYKEHKLIKNSKEEIILSKSINKIKGSHYL
;
A
#
# COMPACT_ATOMS: atom_id res chain seq x y z
N ILE A 1 -7.20 -22.30 -2.22
CA ILE A 1 -8.65 -22.35 -2.04
C ILE A 1 -9.01 -23.01 -0.69
N GLU A 2 -8.44 -24.16 -0.36
CA GLU A 2 -8.71 -24.90 0.89
C GLU A 2 -8.43 -24.03 2.13
N VAL A 3 -7.26 -23.38 2.18
CA VAL A 3 -6.88 -22.47 3.27
C VAL A 3 -7.93 -21.37 3.48
N HIS A 4 -8.56 -20.84 2.43
CA HIS A 4 -9.62 -19.85 2.56
C HIS A 4 -10.92 -20.44 3.13
N LYS A 5 -11.26 -21.69 2.79
CA LYS A 5 -12.46 -22.34 3.33
C LYS A 5 -12.38 -22.52 4.85
N GLU A 6 -11.18 -22.79 5.35
CA GLU A 6 -10.91 -22.99 6.79
C GLU A 6 -10.66 -21.67 7.52
N ASN A 7 -10.29 -20.61 6.81
CA ASN A 7 -9.88 -19.32 7.35
C ASN A 7 -10.60 -18.17 6.62
N SER A 8 -11.92 -18.12 6.72
CA SER A 8 -12.78 -17.20 5.95
C SER A 8 -12.64 -15.73 6.33
N GLU A 9 -11.99 -15.42 7.44
CA GLU A 9 -11.67 -14.07 7.87
C GLU A 9 -10.56 -13.40 7.02
N TYR A 10 -9.81 -14.19 6.22
CA TYR A 10 -8.82 -13.63 5.32
C TYR A 10 -9.48 -13.18 4.01
N GLY A 11 -9.52 -11.88 3.81
CA GLY A 11 -10.00 -11.25 2.58
C GLY A 11 -8.95 -11.18 1.47
N ILE A 12 -7.67 -11.33 1.82
CA ILE A 12 -6.54 -11.35 0.89
C ILE A 12 -5.63 -12.50 1.29
N LEU A 13 -5.35 -13.40 0.36
CA LEU A 13 -4.37 -14.47 0.54
C LEU A 13 -3.31 -14.39 -0.56
N SER A 14 -2.05 -14.39 -0.15
CA SER A 14 -0.88 -14.36 -1.03
C SER A 14 -0.08 -15.64 -0.87
N PRO A 15 0.45 -16.24 -1.94
CA PRO A 15 1.49 -17.26 -1.83
C PRO A 15 2.79 -16.66 -1.32
N ILE A 16 3.76 -17.50 -0.99
CA ILE A 16 5.14 -17.09 -0.75
C ILE A 16 5.77 -16.68 -2.09
N HIS A 17 6.37 -15.49 -2.13
CA HIS A 17 7.06 -15.00 -3.31
C HIS A 17 8.53 -15.43 -3.29
N LEU A 18 8.94 -16.13 -4.32
CA LEU A 18 10.33 -16.48 -4.59
C LEU A 18 10.90 -15.50 -5.64
N ASN A 19 12.23 -15.44 -5.73
CA ASN A 19 12.90 -14.72 -6.81
C ASN A 19 12.62 -15.37 -8.18
N GLY A 20 13.11 -14.76 -9.28
CA GLY A 20 12.89 -15.29 -10.64
C GLY A 20 13.37 -16.71 -10.85
N GLU A 21 14.49 -17.11 -10.22
CA GLU A 21 15.03 -18.47 -10.27
C GLU A 21 14.25 -19.47 -9.39
N GLY A 22 13.55 -18.99 -8.36
CA GLY A 22 12.81 -19.81 -7.42
C GLY A 22 13.64 -20.48 -6.33
N ASN A 23 14.88 -20.04 -6.15
CA ASN A 23 15.84 -20.66 -5.21
C ASN A 23 15.99 -19.88 -3.86
N LYS A 24 15.39 -18.71 -3.75
CA LYS A 24 15.37 -17.89 -2.53
C LYS A 24 14.10 -17.04 -2.46
N LEU A 25 13.79 -16.45 -1.31
CA LEU A 25 12.69 -15.52 -1.16
C LEU A 25 12.91 -14.26 -2.03
N ASP A 26 11.82 -13.72 -2.57
CA ASP A 26 11.83 -12.39 -3.17
C ASP A 26 12.38 -11.37 -2.17
N LYS A 27 13.20 -10.45 -2.65
CA LYS A 27 13.90 -9.46 -1.82
C LYS A 27 12.98 -8.67 -0.88
N ASN A 28 11.80 -8.30 -1.35
CA ASN A 28 10.86 -7.50 -0.56
C ASN A 28 9.92 -8.37 0.26
N PHE A 29 9.70 -9.62 -0.16
CA PHE A 29 8.75 -10.53 0.47
C PHE A 29 9.13 -10.83 1.93
N SER A 30 10.42 -11.01 2.22
CA SER A 30 10.90 -11.20 3.58
C SER A 30 10.51 -10.06 4.54
N ASN A 31 10.31 -8.84 4.00
CA ASN A 31 9.86 -7.69 4.79
C ASN A 31 8.38 -7.78 5.17
N TYR A 32 7.55 -8.50 4.42
CA TYR A 32 6.12 -8.68 4.74
C TYR A 32 5.92 -9.65 5.88
N LEU A 33 6.83 -10.62 6.02
CA LEU A 33 6.86 -11.60 7.11
C LEU A 33 7.66 -11.08 8.31
N ARG A 34 7.96 -9.79 8.38
CA ARG A 34 8.71 -9.19 9.47
C ARG A 34 8.14 -9.59 10.81
N TYR A 35 9.06 -9.68 11.77
CA TYR A 35 8.72 -9.86 13.16
C TYR A 35 7.67 -8.84 13.59
N ASP A 36 6.51 -9.34 13.84
CA ASP A 36 5.46 -8.72 14.63
C ASP A 36 5.30 -9.60 15.86
N SER A 37 5.05 -9.02 17.03
CA SER A 37 4.87 -9.75 18.28
C SER A 37 3.82 -10.88 18.18
N ASN A 38 2.97 -10.84 17.16
CA ASN A 38 1.93 -11.81 16.88
C ASN A 38 2.23 -12.73 15.68
N ASN A 39 3.35 -12.55 14.99
CA ASN A 39 3.71 -13.35 13.82
C ASN A 39 4.90 -14.24 14.12
N TYR A 40 4.63 -15.52 14.33
CA TYR A 40 5.63 -16.54 14.66
C TYR A 40 6.19 -17.27 13.42
N PHE A 41 6.04 -16.74 12.21
CA PHE A 41 6.40 -17.44 10.97
C PHE A 41 7.83 -18.02 11.01
N TYR A 42 8.83 -17.22 11.37
CA TYR A 42 10.22 -17.69 11.41
C TYR A 42 10.48 -18.71 12.53
N HIS A 43 9.87 -18.52 13.69
CA HIS A 43 9.94 -19.50 14.78
C HIS A 43 9.36 -20.84 14.34
N ASP A 44 8.15 -20.83 13.78
CA ASP A 44 7.44 -22.02 13.36
C ASP A 44 8.15 -22.71 12.18
N ALA A 45 8.77 -21.93 11.26
CA ALA A 45 9.59 -22.46 10.18
C ALA A 45 10.82 -23.22 10.70
N ILE A 46 11.56 -22.64 11.67
CA ILE A 46 12.70 -23.28 12.30
C ILE A 46 12.28 -24.57 13.03
N LYS A 47 11.13 -24.57 13.67
CA LYS A 47 10.55 -25.73 14.36
C LYS A 47 9.88 -26.74 13.44
N GLN A 48 9.81 -26.47 12.12
CA GLN A 48 9.10 -27.29 11.13
C GLN A 48 7.62 -27.50 11.48
N GLN A 49 6.99 -26.47 12.04
CA GLN A 49 5.59 -26.47 12.51
C GLN A 49 4.80 -25.29 11.87
N LEU A 50 5.03 -25.05 10.59
CA LEU A 50 4.35 -23.98 9.87
C LEU A 50 2.83 -24.17 9.88
N LYS A 51 2.10 -23.10 10.21
CA LYS A 51 0.65 -23.01 10.03
C LYS A 51 0.35 -22.85 8.54
N SER A 52 -0.87 -23.14 8.12
CA SER A 52 -1.30 -22.99 6.73
C SER A 52 -1.30 -21.53 6.25
N VAL A 53 -1.52 -20.59 7.16
CA VAL A 53 -1.55 -19.14 6.87
C VAL A 53 -1.03 -18.31 8.04
N TYR A 54 -0.31 -17.24 7.72
CA TYR A 54 0.14 -16.23 8.69
C TYR A 54 -0.44 -14.86 8.35
N PRO A 55 -0.99 -14.12 9.33
CA PRO A 55 -1.44 -12.77 9.12
C PRO A 55 -0.26 -11.83 8.86
N VAL A 56 -0.43 -10.92 7.92
CA VAL A 56 0.53 -9.86 7.62
C VAL A 56 -0.22 -8.54 7.42
N PRO A 57 0.38 -7.40 7.80
CA PRO A 57 -0.29 -6.10 7.60
C PRO A 57 -0.39 -5.72 6.12
N PHE A 58 0.54 -6.22 5.32
CA PHE A 58 0.68 -5.91 3.91
C PHE A 58 1.42 -7.02 3.16
N VAL A 59 1.01 -7.24 1.92
CA VAL A 59 1.75 -7.98 0.90
C VAL A 59 1.42 -7.36 -0.46
N ASN A 60 2.40 -7.24 -1.34
CA ASN A 60 2.15 -6.64 -2.66
C ASN A 60 1.29 -7.55 -3.55
N ALA A 61 0.53 -6.92 -4.47
CA ALA A 61 -0.45 -7.58 -5.33
C ALA A 61 0.13 -8.37 -6.51
N ALA A 62 1.34 -8.91 -6.39
CA ALA A 62 1.94 -9.72 -7.46
C ALA A 62 1.13 -10.99 -7.75
N ALA A 63 0.55 -11.59 -6.71
CA ALA A 63 -0.39 -12.70 -6.83
C ALA A 63 -1.27 -12.78 -5.59
N TRP A 64 -2.52 -12.42 -5.72
CA TRP A 64 -3.51 -12.52 -4.65
C TRP A 64 -4.64 -13.46 -5.04
N LEU A 65 -5.10 -14.25 -4.07
CA LEU A 65 -6.43 -14.80 -4.09
C LEU A 65 -7.35 -13.80 -3.38
N LEU A 66 -8.29 -13.23 -4.12
CA LEU A 66 -9.34 -12.38 -3.60
C LEU A 66 -10.66 -13.15 -3.66
N PRO A 67 -11.23 -13.54 -2.51
CA PRO A 67 -12.55 -14.18 -2.48
C PRO A 67 -13.63 -13.24 -3.02
N VAL A 68 -14.62 -13.78 -3.69
CA VAL A 68 -15.77 -12.99 -4.20
C VAL A 68 -16.49 -12.24 -3.06
N SER A 69 -16.51 -12.80 -1.85
CA SER A 69 -17.03 -12.14 -0.65
C SER A 69 -16.26 -10.87 -0.31
N THR A 70 -14.94 -10.86 -0.49
CA THR A 70 -14.10 -9.66 -0.32
C THR A 70 -14.47 -8.60 -1.35
N LEU A 71 -14.55 -8.99 -2.63
CA LEU A 71 -14.94 -8.06 -3.71
C LEU A 71 -16.33 -7.45 -3.47
N LYS A 72 -17.29 -8.26 -3.00
CA LYS A 72 -18.62 -7.76 -2.64
C LYS A 72 -18.61 -6.84 -1.42
N ARG A 73 -17.66 -7.02 -0.51
CA ARG A 73 -17.58 -6.28 0.75
C ARG A 73 -16.83 -4.96 0.63
N ILE A 74 -15.72 -4.93 -0.11
CA ILE A 74 -14.84 -3.75 -0.23
C ILE A 74 -14.57 -3.31 -1.67
N GLY A 75 -15.11 -4.01 -2.66
CA GLY A 75 -14.96 -3.67 -4.07
C GLY A 75 -13.62 -4.03 -4.69
N GLY A 76 -13.34 -3.44 -5.85
CA GLY A 76 -12.08 -3.56 -6.59
C GLY A 76 -11.00 -2.59 -6.11
N PHE A 77 -9.95 -2.39 -6.92
CA PHE A 77 -8.90 -1.41 -6.64
C PHE A 77 -9.43 0.02 -6.81
N ASP A 78 -8.99 0.91 -5.93
CA ASP A 78 -9.40 2.31 -5.96
C ASP A 78 -8.73 3.05 -7.14
N PRO A 79 -9.50 3.65 -8.07
CA PRO A 79 -8.98 4.29 -9.27
C PRO A 79 -8.15 5.55 -9.02
N ILE A 80 -8.10 6.08 -7.78
CA ILE A 80 -7.18 7.18 -7.48
C ILE A 80 -5.71 6.75 -7.60
N PHE A 81 -5.44 5.43 -7.58
CA PHE A 81 -4.13 4.84 -7.80
C PHE A 81 -4.04 4.31 -9.24
N PHE A 82 -3.37 5.04 -10.11
CA PHE A 82 -3.16 4.58 -11.48
C PHE A 82 -2.09 3.48 -11.56
N HIS A 83 -1.05 3.59 -10.75
CA HIS A 83 0.06 2.62 -10.71
C HIS A 83 0.88 2.84 -9.45
N TYR A 84 1.06 1.82 -8.65
CA TYR A 84 1.65 1.80 -7.31
C TYR A 84 0.77 2.45 -6.22
N GLY A 85 0.71 1.79 -5.08
CA GLY A 85 -0.04 2.19 -3.89
C GLY A 85 -1.46 1.63 -3.84
N GLU A 86 -1.94 1.01 -4.92
CA GLU A 86 -3.23 0.32 -4.97
C GLU A 86 -3.28 -0.87 -4.02
N ASP A 87 -2.17 -1.59 -3.89
CA ASP A 87 -2.01 -2.72 -2.98
C ASP A 87 -1.98 -2.29 -1.50
N ASP A 88 -1.24 -1.22 -1.19
CA ASP A 88 -1.28 -0.59 0.13
C ASP A 88 -2.71 -0.20 0.52
N ASN A 89 -3.39 0.53 -0.36
CA ASN A 89 -4.75 0.97 -0.13
C ASN A 89 -5.71 -0.22 0.04
N TYR A 90 -5.58 -1.26 -0.78
CA TYR A 90 -6.47 -2.43 -0.70
C TYR A 90 -6.29 -3.18 0.62
N CYS A 91 -5.06 -3.40 1.08
CA CYS A 91 -4.77 -3.99 2.39
C CYS A 91 -5.32 -3.13 3.54
N GLN A 92 -5.17 -1.79 3.46
CA GLN A 92 -5.71 -0.85 4.45
C GLN A 92 -7.25 -0.91 4.51
N ARG A 93 -7.93 -1.01 3.35
CA ARG A 93 -9.39 -1.16 3.27
C ARG A 93 -9.85 -2.50 3.82
N ALA A 94 -9.13 -3.58 3.51
CA ALA A 94 -9.41 -4.90 4.07
C ALA A 94 -9.37 -4.86 5.59
N LEU A 95 -8.31 -4.30 6.18
CA LEU A 95 -8.18 -4.12 7.62
C LEU A 95 -9.33 -3.29 8.21
N PHE A 96 -9.67 -2.15 7.62
CA PHE A 96 -10.75 -1.28 8.08
C PHE A 96 -12.10 -2.01 8.11
N HIS A 97 -12.34 -2.89 7.16
CA HIS A 97 -13.55 -3.71 7.08
C HIS A 97 -13.42 -5.04 7.82
N SER A 98 -12.47 -5.16 8.76
CA SER A 98 -12.27 -6.36 9.59
C SER A 98 -11.97 -7.63 8.78
N LEU A 99 -11.23 -7.49 7.69
CA LEU A 99 -10.67 -8.59 6.92
C LEU A 99 -9.15 -8.65 7.17
N LYS A 100 -8.62 -9.88 7.23
CA LYS A 100 -7.18 -10.11 7.36
C LYS A 100 -6.52 -10.24 5.99
N THR A 101 -5.26 -9.87 5.92
CA THR A 101 -4.34 -10.23 4.84
C THR A 101 -3.44 -11.35 5.33
N GLY A 102 -3.24 -12.40 4.53
CA GLY A 102 -2.46 -13.57 4.95
C GLY A 102 -1.50 -14.09 3.89
N VAL A 103 -0.42 -14.69 4.35
CA VAL A 103 0.53 -15.45 3.52
C VAL A 103 0.29 -16.93 3.71
N VAL A 104 0.03 -17.64 2.61
CA VAL A 104 -0.21 -19.10 2.56
C VAL A 104 1.13 -19.80 2.40
N THR A 105 1.46 -20.71 3.31
CA THR A 105 2.80 -21.29 3.43
C THR A 105 3.10 -22.43 2.45
N ASN A 106 2.08 -23.07 1.91
CA ASN A 106 2.20 -24.18 0.96
C ASN A 106 1.93 -23.77 -0.50
N ALA A 107 1.90 -22.46 -0.79
CA ALA A 107 1.74 -21.94 -2.14
C ALA A 107 2.91 -21.01 -2.48
N PHE A 108 3.47 -21.13 -3.68
CA PHE A 108 4.66 -20.38 -4.09
C PHE A 108 4.46 -19.79 -5.48
N ILE A 109 5.03 -18.59 -5.70
CA ILE A 109 5.18 -17.97 -7.02
C ILE A 109 6.61 -17.51 -7.23
N ARG A 110 7.04 -17.45 -8.47
CA ARG A 110 8.28 -16.77 -8.86
C ARG A 110 7.95 -15.33 -9.24
N HIS A 111 8.59 -14.39 -8.57
CA HIS A 111 8.41 -12.96 -8.81
C HIS A 111 9.77 -12.33 -9.15
N ASP A 112 10.07 -12.27 -10.44
CA ASP A 112 11.35 -11.75 -10.93
C ASP A 112 11.40 -10.22 -10.83
N ARG A 113 11.97 -9.72 -9.72
CA ARG A 113 12.30 -8.31 -9.51
C ARG A 113 13.77 -7.99 -9.80
N GLU A 114 14.60 -8.99 -9.98
CA GLU A 114 16.05 -8.80 -10.13
C GLU A 114 16.41 -8.23 -11.50
N SER A 115 15.60 -8.54 -12.51
CA SER A 115 15.70 -7.98 -13.87
C SER A 115 15.28 -6.49 -13.94
N VAL A 116 14.58 -5.98 -12.93
CA VAL A 116 14.13 -4.59 -12.94
C VAL A 116 15.24 -3.67 -12.43
N VAL A 117 15.84 -2.93 -13.33
CA VAL A 117 16.79 -1.86 -13.00
C VAL A 117 16.19 -0.91 -11.97
N LYS A 118 16.89 -0.69 -10.84
CA LYS A 118 16.45 0.25 -9.78
C LYS A 118 16.03 1.57 -10.42
N ARG A 119 14.75 1.88 -10.38
CA ARG A 119 14.25 3.21 -10.75
C ARG A 119 14.68 4.20 -9.68
N PHE A 120 15.80 4.85 -9.90
CA PHE A 120 16.11 6.05 -9.14
C PHE A 120 15.16 7.16 -9.61
N PHE A 121 14.56 7.88 -8.69
CA PHE A 121 13.80 9.10 -8.99
C PHE A 121 14.78 10.16 -9.55
N LYS A 122 15.03 10.07 -10.86
CA LYS A 122 16.04 10.90 -11.52
C LYS A 122 15.57 12.33 -11.75
N THR A 123 14.26 12.55 -11.88
CA THR A 123 13.68 13.83 -12.23
C THR A 123 12.76 14.40 -11.15
N ASP A 124 12.52 15.71 -11.19
CA ASP A 124 11.53 16.35 -10.32
C ASP A 124 10.11 15.82 -10.56
N VAL A 125 9.82 15.36 -11.78
CA VAL A 125 8.53 14.73 -12.14
C VAL A 125 8.39 13.40 -11.40
N ASP A 126 9.43 12.57 -11.37
CA ASP A 126 9.37 11.28 -10.66
C ASP A 126 9.19 11.49 -9.15
N LYS A 127 9.86 12.51 -8.58
CA LYS A 127 9.71 12.86 -7.16
C LYS A 127 8.28 13.29 -6.83
N LEU A 128 7.68 14.12 -7.70
CA LEU A 128 6.30 14.57 -7.52
C LEU A 128 5.30 13.43 -7.64
N LYS A 129 5.45 12.53 -8.62
CA LYS A 129 4.63 11.33 -8.75
C LYS A 129 4.72 10.44 -7.51
N ASN A 130 5.94 10.17 -7.04
CA ASN A 130 6.11 9.39 -5.81
C ASN A 130 5.48 10.07 -4.60
N LYS A 131 5.62 11.39 -4.49
CA LYS A 131 4.97 12.16 -3.40
C LYS A 131 3.46 12.07 -3.47
N GLU A 132 2.87 12.12 -4.66
CA GLU A 132 1.43 11.94 -4.86
C GLU A 132 0.96 10.57 -4.35
N ILE A 133 1.66 9.50 -4.77
CA ILE A 133 1.35 8.14 -4.32
C ILE A 133 1.42 8.05 -2.79
N GLN A 134 2.49 8.57 -2.18
CA GLN A 134 2.65 8.57 -0.73
C GLN A 134 1.55 9.36 -0.01
N LEU A 135 1.14 10.52 -0.54
CA LEU A 135 0.02 11.28 0.00
C LEU A 135 -1.27 10.46 -0.03
N LYS A 136 -1.56 9.81 -1.15
CA LYS A 136 -2.76 8.97 -1.31
C LYS A 136 -2.74 7.76 -0.36
N ILE A 137 -1.60 7.06 -0.23
CA ILE A 137 -1.44 5.93 0.72
C ILE A 137 -1.65 6.37 2.16
N VAL A 138 -0.95 7.44 2.59
CA VAL A 138 -0.96 7.89 3.99
C VAL A 138 -2.31 8.49 4.37
N TYR A 139 -2.79 9.46 3.59
CA TYR A 139 -4.01 10.20 3.94
C TYR A 139 -5.29 9.51 3.46
N GLY A 140 -5.20 8.57 2.53
CA GLY A 140 -6.28 7.67 2.14
C GLY A 140 -6.53 6.53 3.12
N ASN A 141 -5.61 6.26 4.05
CA ASN A 141 -5.74 5.20 5.03
C ASN A 141 -6.93 5.45 5.97
N LEU A 142 -7.89 4.52 5.97
CA LEU A 142 -9.11 4.60 6.78
C LEU A 142 -8.86 4.28 8.26
N ASN A 143 -7.76 3.61 8.57
CA ASN A 143 -7.44 3.16 9.93
C ASN A 143 -6.74 4.24 10.76
N ILE A 144 -6.43 5.39 10.16
CA ILE A 144 -5.72 6.50 10.80
C ILE A 144 -6.57 7.77 10.69
N ASP A 145 -6.79 8.42 11.81
CA ASP A 145 -7.38 9.75 11.81
C ASP A 145 -6.30 10.83 11.57
N ASN A 146 -6.15 11.15 10.29
CA ASN A 146 -5.17 12.13 9.81
C ASN A 146 -5.81 13.32 9.06
N GLY A 147 -7.12 13.50 9.25
CA GLY A 147 -7.86 14.55 8.55
C GLY A 147 -7.34 15.96 8.83
N THR A 148 -7.07 16.30 10.08
CA THR A 148 -6.51 17.62 10.46
C THR A 148 -5.16 17.89 9.84
N GLU A 149 -4.29 16.87 9.77
CA GLU A 149 -2.98 16.97 9.11
C GLU A 149 -3.10 17.23 7.62
N LEU A 150 -3.97 16.50 6.93
CA LEU A 150 -4.23 16.70 5.50
C LEU A 150 -4.68 18.14 5.22
N TYR A 151 -5.54 18.71 6.07
CA TYR A 151 -5.97 20.11 5.93
C TYR A 151 -4.82 21.08 6.16
N SER A 152 -3.91 20.82 7.12
CA SER A 152 -2.77 21.68 7.44
C SER A 152 -1.64 21.65 6.41
N LEU A 153 -1.51 20.57 5.61
CA LEU A 153 -0.43 20.43 4.63
C LEU A 153 -0.34 21.59 3.64
N LYS A 154 -1.50 22.08 3.18
CA LYS A 154 -1.55 23.20 2.23
C LYS A 154 -0.96 24.47 2.82
N ALA A 155 -1.29 24.78 4.08
CA ALA A 155 -0.74 25.94 4.78
C ALA A 155 0.76 25.79 5.03
N LYS A 156 1.21 24.62 5.50
CA LYS A 156 2.63 24.31 5.69
C LYS A 156 3.42 24.50 4.38
N GLN A 157 2.86 24.08 3.25
CA GLN A 157 3.53 24.23 1.95
C GLN A 157 3.63 25.69 1.50
N LEU A 158 2.63 26.53 1.79
CA LEU A 158 2.69 27.96 1.52
C LEU A 158 3.81 28.65 2.31
N ILE A 159 4.01 28.27 3.56
CA ILE A 159 5.11 28.77 4.40
C ILE A 159 6.46 28.39 3.79
N ILE A 160 6.60 27.17 3.26
CA ILE A 160 7.83 26.71 2.57
C ILE A 160 8.09 27.55 1.32
N ILE A 161 7.06 27.82 0.52
CA ILE A 161 7.16 28.66 -0.68
C ILE A 161 7.66 30.06 -0.31
N LEU A 162 7.03 30.69 0.69
CA LEU A 162 7.42 32.01 1.15
C LEU A 162 8.86 32.04 1.68
N LYS A 163 9.25 31.03 2.47
CA LYS A 163 10.64 30.89 2.94
C LYS A 163 11.65 30.84 1.80
N PHE A 164 11.39 30.07 0.74
CA PHE A 164 12.30 29.99 -0.41
C PHE A 164 12.31 31.27 -1.23
N LEU A 165 11.18 31.97 -1.35
CA LEU A 165 11.12 33.30 -1.99
C LEU A 165 11.98 34.31 -1.26
N LEU A 166 11.87 34.41 0.06
CA LEU A 166 12.67 35.32 0.89
C LEU A 166 14.17 35.02 0.83
N GLN A 167 14.53 33.75 0.58
CA GLN A 167 15.92 33.31 0.39
C GLN A 167 16.39 33.42 -1.05
N LEU A 168 15.62 33.99 -1.97
CA LEU A 168 15.90 34.10 -3.41
C LEU A 168 16.22 32.76 -4.10
N LYS A 169 15.68 31.65 -3.56
CA LYS A 169 15.88 30.27 -4.06
C LYS A 169 14.82 29.91 -5.11
N PHE A 170 14.85 30.56 -6.27
CA PHE A 170 13.81 30.46 -7.28
C PHE A 170 13.53 29.04 -7.79
N LYS A 171 14.55 28.20 -7.93
CA LYS A 171 14.37 26.79 -8.34
C LYS A 171 13.58 25.99 -7.30
N GLN A 172 13.92 26.14 -6.02
CA GLN A 172 13.25 25.50 -4.89
C GLN A 172 11.81 26.03 -4.74
N THR A 173 11.61 27.33 -4.93
CA THR A 173 10.28 27.95 -4.94
C THR A 173 9.39 27.36 -6.00
N LYS A 174 9.90 27.23 -7.24
CA LYS A 174 9.13 26.62 -8.35
C LYS A 174 8.76 25.16 -8.04
N TYR A 175 9.66 24.41 -7.46
CA TYR A 175 9.39 23.02 -7.07
C TYR A 175 8.34 22.96 -5.94
N ALA A 176 8.50 23.76 -4.88
CA ALA A 176 7.56 23.85 -3.77
C ALA A 176 6.14 24.28 -4.22
N TYR A 177 6.05 25.16 -5.22
CA TYR A 177 4.76 25.54 -5.82
C TYR A 177 4.10 24.37 -6.56
N LYS A 178 4.89 23.54 -7.29
CA LYS A 178 4.35 22.33 -7.92
C LYS A 178 3.82 21.34 -6.87
N GLU A 179 4.55 21.16 -5.76
CA GLU A 179 4.11 20.34 -4.63
C GLU A 179 2.81 20.88 -4.00
N HIS A 180 2.69 22.20 -3.84
CA HIS A 180 1.47 22.82 -3.33
C HIS A 180 0.25 22.53 -4.22
N LYS A 181 0.43 22.66 -5.54
CA LYS A 181 -0.63 22.33 -6.51
C LYS A 181 -1.01 20.86 -6.46
N LEU A 182 -0.03 19.97 -6.33
CA LEU A 182 -0.23 18.54 -6.19
C LEU A 182 -1.03 18.22 -4.91
N ILE A 183 -0.64 18.76 -3.76
CA ILE A 183 -1.34 18.57 -2.48
C ILE A 183 -2.79 19.07 -2.58
N LYS A 184 -3.01 20.22 -3.23
CA LYS A 184 -4.35 20.78 -3.43
C LYS A 184 -5.24 19.81 -4.21
N ASN A 185 -4.76 19.28 -5.33
CA ASN A 185 -5.52 18.38 -6.21
C ASN A 185 -5.76 17.03 -5.51
N SER A 186 -4.71 16.41 -4.97
CA SER A 186 -4.82 15.10 -4.32
C SER A 186 -5.74 15.11 -3.10
N LYS A 187 -5.88 16.25 -2.41
CA LYS A 187 -6.73 16.36 -1.22
C LYS A 187 -8.20 16.03 -1.52
N GLU A 188 -8.75 16.59 -2.58
CA GLU A 188 -10.15 16.38 -2.95
C GLU A 188 -10.40 14.91 -3.35
N GLU A 189 -9.48 14.35 -4.14
CA GLU A 189 -9.51 12.93 -4.51
C GLU A 189 -9.45 12.01 -3.30
N ILE A 190 -8.55 12.28 -2.34
CA ILE A 190 -8.39 11.51 -1.11
C ILE A 190 -9.66 11.56 -0.26
N ILE A 191 -10.26 12.74 -0.08
CA ILE A 191 -11.49 12.89 0.71
C ILE A 191 -12.64 12.10 0.09
N LEU A 192 -12.81 12.20 -1.23
CA LEU A 192 -13.82 11.45 -1.96
C LEU A 192 -13.60 9.94 -1.84
N SER A 193 -12.37 9.49 -2.10
CA SER A 193 -11.97 8.08 -1.96
C SER A 193 -12.26 7.56 -0.56
N LYS A 194 -11.85 8.29 0.50
CA LYS A 194 -12.17 7.89 1.89
C LYS A 194 -13.68 7.77 2.15
N SER A 195 -14.49 8.67 1.60
CA SER A 195 -15.94 8.62 1.78
C SER A 195 -16.56 7.38 1.16
N ILE A 196 -16.13 7.00 -0.04
CA ILE A 196 -16.58 5.79 -0.73
C ILE A 196 -16.09 4.55 -0.03
N ASN A 197 -14.80 4.49 0.28
CA ASN A 197 -14.14 3.31 0.84
C ASN A 197 -14.56 2.99 2.29
N LYS A 198 -15.17 3.92 3.02
CA LYS A 198 -15.79 3.66 4.34
C LYS A 198 -17.05 2.80 4.24
N ILE A 199 -17.73 2.82 3.12
CA ILE A 199 -18.99 2.12 2.90
C ILE A 199 -18.69 0.73 2.35
N LYS A 200 -19.32 -0.32 2.92
CA LYS A 200 -19.24 -1.65 2.34
C LYS A 200 -19.98 -1.70 1.02
N GLY A 201 -19.42 -2.34 0.01
CA GLY A 201 -20.05 -2.48 -1.30
C GLY A 201 -19.06 -2.88 -2.39
N SER A 202 -19.61 -3.20 -3.56
CA SER A 202 -18.86 -3.60 -4.75
C SER A 202 -18.33 -2.39 -5.53
N HIS A 203 -17.73 -1.42 -4.82
CA HIS A 203 -17.15 -0.24 -5.44
C HIS A 203 -16.03 -0.63 -6.41
N TYR A 204 -15.89 0.09 -7.50
CA TYR A 204 -14.80 -0.08 -8.48
C TYR A 204 -14.72 -1.47 -9.16
N LEU A 205 -15.85 -2.20 -9.24
CA LEU A 205 -15.95 -3.44 -10.02
C LEU A 205 -16.53 -3.18 -11.39
#